data_d435b82e85ca1fa838407f966c91a0de
#
_entry.id   d435b82e85ca1fa838407f966c91a0de
#
_cell.length_a   1.000
_cell.length_b   1.000
_cell.length_c   1.000
_cell.angle_alpha   90.00
_cell.angle_beta   90.00
_cell.angle_gamma   90.00
#
_symmetry.space_group_name_H-M   'P 1'
#
loop_
_entity.id
_entity.type
_entity.pdbx_description
1 polymer ?
#
loop_
_entity_poly.entity_id
_entity_poly.type
_entity_poly.pdbx_seq_one_letter_code
_entity_poly.pdbx_strand_id
1 'polypeptide(L)'
;MKVLKIRALRGPNLWSQHTSIEATVFCDDSENKINSLDGFETRLRERFPEIPLLQTAGHHDSITLAHVLELTTLTLQTQIGCSITFSRTANTPELNTYRVIVEYTEEKVGRLAFEVALQLCTAAIEDTPFNLTDALSHLRDLYEDIRLGPSTGSIVNAAI
;
A
#
# COMPACT_ATOMS: atom_id res chain seq x y z
N MET A 1 -7.82 12.48 0.45
CA MET A 1 -7.56 11.34 -0.47
C MET A 1 -8.75 10.42 -0.47
N LYS A 2 -9.24 10.09 -1.65
CA LYS A 2 -10.46 9.29 -1.80
C LYS A 2 -10.22 8.17 -2.81
N VAL A 3 -10.55 6.93 -2.43
CA VAL A 3 -10.49 5.79 -3.34
C VAL A 3 -11.80 5.69 -4.08
N LEU A 4 -11.74 5.82 -5.40
CA LEU A 4 -12.91 5.79 -6.26
C LEU A 4 -13.24 4.36 -6.70
N LYS A 5 -12.21 3.54 -6.91
CA LYS A 5 -12.35 2.17 -7.39
C LYS A 5 -11.11 1.37 -7.02
N ILE A 6 -11.30 0.09 -6.72
CA ILE A 6 -10.20 -0.85 -6.51
C ILE A 6 -10.58 -2.19 -7.15
N ARG A 7 -9.62 -2.82 -7.84
CA ARG A 7 -9.81 -4.14 -8.43
C ARG A 7 -8.51 -4.93 -8.40
N ALA A 8 -8.63 -6.24 -8.42
CA ALA A 8 -7.49 -7.14 -8.52
C ALA A 8 -7.30 -7.54 -9.98
N LEU A 9 -6.06 -7.42 -10.46
CA LEU A 9 -5.66 -7.85 -11.80
C LEU A 9 -4.91 -9.18 -11.62
N ARG A 10 -5.51 -10.24 -12.12
CA ARG A 10 -4.99 -11.61 -11.98
C ARG A 10 -4.29 -12.04 -13.25
N GLY A 11 -3.07 -12.58 -13.09
CA GLY A 11 -2.25 -13.02 -14.20
C GLY A 11 -1.64 -11.86 -14.98
N PRO A 12 -1.05 -12.11 -16.17
CA PRO A 12 -0.49 -11.03 -16.97
C PRO A 12 -1.53 -9.98 -17.30
N ASN A 13 -1.14 -8.72 -17.16
CA ASN A 13 -2.05 -7.60 -17.35
C ASN A 13 -1.31 -6.43 -18.02
N LEU A 14 -2.03 -5.31 -18.22
CA LEU A 14 -1.49 -4.14 -18.90
C LEU A 14 -0.29 -3.53 -18.18
N TRP A 15 -0.21 -3.67 -16.86
CA TRP A 15 0.78 -2.99 -16.02
C TRP A 15 1.97 -3.88 -15.65
N SER A 16 1.70 -5.19 -15.47
CA SER A 16 2.69 -6.12 -14.95
C SER A 16 2.38 -7.53 -15.45
N GLN A 17 3.40 -8.37 -15.49
CA GLN A 17 3.23 -9.81 -15.74
C GLN A 17 2.79 -10.53 -14.47
N HIS A 18 2.78 -9.85 -13.34
CA HIS A 18 2.40 -10.38 -12.03
C HIS A 18 1.00 -9.92 -11.65
N THR A 19 0.43 -10.60 -10.66
CA THR A 19 -0.86 -10.18 -10.09
C THR A 19 -0.70 -8.85 -9.35
N SER A 20 -1.63 -7.94 -9.55
CA SER A 20 -1.56 -6.59 -9.00
C SER A 20 -2.93 -6.07 -8.59
N ILE A 21 -2.95 -5.19 -7.61
CA ILE A 21 -4.12 -4.38 -7.28
C ILE A 21 -4.00 -3.08 -8.08
N GLU A 22 -5.11 -2.68 -8.70
CA GLU A 22 -5.23 -1.38 -9.36
C GLU A 22 -6.30 -0.57 -8.64
N ALA A 23 -5.91 0.55 -8.06
CA ALA A 23 -6.83 1.46 -7.39
C ALA A 23 -6.84 2.81 -8.09
N THR A 24 -8.03 3.37 -8.27
CA THR A 24 -8.20 4.73 -8.77
C THR A 24 -8.40 5.65 -7.57
N VAL A 25 -7.51 6.62 -7.40
CA VAL A 25 -7.42 7.45 -6.21
C VAL A 25 -7.52 8.92 -6.62
N PHE A 26 -8.38 9.67 -5.95
CA PHE A 26 -8.49 11.12 -6.10
C PHE A 26 -7.82 11.80 -4.91
N CYS A 27 -6.94 12.77 -5.20
CA CYS A 27 -6.30 13.61 -4.20
C CYS A 27 -6.59 15.06 -4.57
N ASP A 28 -7.25 15.83 -3.69
CA ASP A 28 -7.55 17.23 -3.99
C ASP A 28 -6.28 18.09 -4.00
N ASP A 29 -6.43 19.36 -4.42
CA ASP A 29 -5.28 20.26 -4.58
C ASP A 29 -4.52 20.48 -3.27
N SER A 30 -5.18 20.40 -2.12
CA SER A 30 -4.54 20.64 -0.82
C SER A 30 -3.64 19.49 -0.37
N GLU A 31 -3.85 18.28 -0.90
CA GLU A 31 -3.11 17.09 -0.48
C GLU A 31 -2.39 16.37 -1.63
N ASN A 32 -2.58 16.80 -2.87
CA ASN A 32 -2.07 16.11 -4.06
C ASN A 32 -0.54 15.93 -4.01
N LYS A 33 0.18 16.97 -3.61
CA LYS A 33 1.63 16.95 -3.46
C LYS A 33 2.00 16.96 -1.99
N ILE A 34 2.94 16.09 -1.59
CA ILE A 34 3.34 16.01 -0.18
C ILE A 34 3.99 17.30 0.33
N ASN A 35 4.56 18.11 -0.58
CA ASN A 35 5.10 19.42 -0.20
C ASN A 35 4.03 20.40 0.29
N SER A 36 2.78 20.17 -0.05
CA SER A 36 1.65 20.96 0.44
C SER A 36 1.23 20.54 1.86
N LEU A 37 1.79 19.46 2.37
CA LEU A 37 1.46 18.89 3.67
C LEU A 37 2.68 19.03 4.59
N ASP A 38 2.76 20.14 5.33
CA ASP A 38 3.89 20.43 6.22
C ASP A 38 4.14 19.29 7.21
N GLY A 39 5.37 18.78 7.22
CA GLY A 39 5.77 17.73 8.15
C GLY A 39 5.19 16.36 7.86
N PHE A 40 4.52 16.17 6.74
CA PHE A 40 3.89 14.89 6.39
C PHE A 40 4.91 13.74 6.36
N GLU A 41 6.04 13.92 5.66
CA GLU A 41 7.04 12.86 5.55
C GLU A 41 7.59 12.48 6.92
N THR A 42 7.89 13.47 7.77
CA THR A 42 8.37 13.23 9.13
C THR A 42 7.34 12.42 9.93
N ARG A 43 6.08 12.82 9.88
CA ARG A 43 5.00 12.13 10.60
C ARG A 43 4.80 10.72 10.08
N LEU A 44 4.90 10.53 8.77
CA LEU A 44 4.78 9.19 8.17
C LEU A 44 5.94 8.29 8.65
N ARG A 45 7.17 8.81 8.66
CA ARG A 45 8.34 8.04 9.12
C ARG A 45 8.28 7.72 10.61
N GLU A 46 7.72 8.61 11.42
CA GLU A 46 7.52 8.32 12.84
C GLU A 46 6.60 7.13 13.03
N ARG A 47 5.60 6.97 12.16
CA ARG A 47 4.64 5.87 12.21
C ARG A 47 5.11 4.63 11.47
N PHE A 48 5.93 4.81 10.43
CA PHE A 48 6.43 3.71 9.59
C PHE A 48 7.88 3.99 9.17
N PRO A 49 8.86 3.71 10.06
CA PRO A 49 10.27 4.03 9.78
C PRO A 49 10.87 3.31 8.57
N GLU A 50 10.32 2.17 8.18
CA GLU A 50 10.82 1.35 7.07
C GLU A 50 10.47 1.88 5.68
N ILE A 51 9.65 2.92 5.60
CA ILE A 51 9.28 3.47 4.30
C ILE A 51 10.52 4.05 3.59
N PRO A 52 10.70 3.81 2.28
CA PRO A 52 11.84 4.37 1.55
C PRO A 52 11.84 5.90 1.54
N LEU A 53 12.98 6.50 1.24
CA LEU A 53 13.07 7.94 1.09
C LEU A 53 12.12 8.39 -0.01
N LEU A 54 11.22 9.31 0.33
CA LEU A 54 10.19 9.78 -0.60
C LEU A 54 10.74 10.80 -1.59
N GLN A 55 11.77 11.56 -1.17
CA GLN A 55 12.40 12.55 -2.03
C GLN A 55 13.87 12.22 -2.21
N THR A 56 14.32 12.15 -3.47
CA THR A 56 15.73 11.95 -3.77
C THR A 56 16.36 13.27 -4.19
N ALA A 57 17.66 13.42 -3.90
CA ALA A 57 18.41 14.60 -4.29
C ALA A 57 18.36 14.77 -5.81
N GLY A 58 18.05 15.99 -6.28
CA GLY A 58 17.97 16.30 -7.70
C GLY A 58 16.59 16.25 -8.31
N HIS A 59 15.60 15.76 -7.60
CA HIS A 59 14.20 15.85 -8.03
C HIS A 59 13.61 17.20 -7.63
N HIS A 60 13.15 17.96 -8.63
CA HIS A 60 12.54 19.26 -8.39
C HIS A 60 11.02 19.16 -8.21
N ASP A 61 10.43 18.08 -8.71
CA ASP A 61 9.00 17.88 -8.62
C ASP A 61 8.63 17.20 -7.30
N SER A 62 7.56 17.71 -6.70
CA SER A 62 7.04 17.11 -5.48
C SER A 62 6.43 15.72 -5.77
N ILE A 63 6.67 14.79 -4.86
CA ILE A 63 6.07 13.47 -4.92
C ILE A 63 4.57 13.59 -4.62
N THR A 64 3.75 12.85 -5.35
CA THR A 64 2.31 12.84 -5.13
C THR A 64 1.94 11.96 -3.92
N LEU A 65 0.84 12.29 -3.27
CA LEU A 65 0.31 11.47 -2.18
C LEU A 65 -0.05 10.07 -2.69
N ALA A 66 -0.54 9.95 -3.92
CA ALA A 66 -0.83 8.67 -4.54
C ALA A 66 0.42 7.79 -4.66
N HIS A 67 1.56 8.38 -5.01
CA HIS A 67 2.83 7.64 -5.06
C HIS A 67 3.26 7.16 -3.67
N VAL A 68 3.05 7.98 -2.64
CA VAL A 68 3.33 7.58 -1.25
C VAL A 68 2.45 6.40 -0.85
N LEU A 69 1.18 6.43 -1.22
CA LEU A 69 0.25 5.33 -0.97
C LEU A 69 0.73 4.04 -1.64
N GLU A 70 1.19 4.13 -2.88
CA GLU A 70 1.77 3.02 -3.62
C GLU A 70 2.96 2.41 -2.89
N LEU A 71 3.94 3.24 -2.51
CA LEU A 71 5.14 2.78 -1.81
C LEU A 71 4.80 2.19 -0.44
N THR A 72 3.88 2.79 0.27
CA THR A 72 3.46 2.31 1.59
C THR A 72 2.82 0.93 1.49
N THR A 73 1.94 0.74 0.50
CA THR A 73 1.29 -0.57 0.27
C THR A 73 2.32 -1.65 -0.07
N LEU A 74 3.26 -1.33 -0.95
CA LEU A 74 4.32 -2.27 -1.32
C LEU A 74 5.19 -2.63 -0.11
N THR A 75 5.62 -1.62 0.64
CA THR A 75 6.51 -1.81 1.78
C THR A 75 5.85 -2.61 2.90
N LEU A 76 4.56 -2.38 3.17
CA LEU A 76 3.82 -3.17 4.16
C LEU A 76 3.84 -4.66 3.81
N GLN A 77 3.63 -5.00 2.55
CA GLN A 77 3.67 -6.39 2.11
C GLN A 77 5.07 -6.99 2.23
N THR A 78 6.12 -6.24 1.89
CA THR A 78 7.48 -6.74 2.01
C THR A 78 7.88 -6.95 3.47
N GLN A 79 7.36 -6.12 4.38
CA GLN A 79 7.63 -6.26 5.82
C GLN A 79 7.08 -7.54 6.42
N ILE A 80 6.04 -8.11 5.85
CA ILE A 80 5.47 -9.37 6.32
C ILE A 80 5.99 -10.58 5.54
N GLY A 81 6.97 -10.40 4.65
CA GLY A 81 7.66 -11.47 3.97
C GLY A 81 7.21 -11.76 2.55
N CYS A 82 6.36 -10.91 1.96
CA CYS A 82 5.97 -11.06 0.56
C CYS A 82 7.13 -10.68 -0.36
N SER A 83 7.41 -11.55 -1.34
CA SER A 83 8.47 -11.33 -2.33
C SER A 83 7.92 -10.60 -3.54
N ILE A 84 7.65 -9.31 -3.38
CA ILE A 84 7.10 -8.46 -4.43
C ILE A 84 8.01 -7.26 -4.64
N THR A 85 8.06 -6.75 -5.86
CA THR A 85 8.93 -5.63 -6.22
C THR A 85 8.25 -4.58 -7.08
N PHE A 86 7.10 -4.90 -7.68
CA PHE A 86 6.46 -4.01 -8.64
C PHE A 86 5.40 -3.14 -8.00
N SER A 87 5.53 -1.86 -8.20
CA SER A 87 4.47 -0.89 -7.92
C SER A 87 4.63 0.30 -8.87
N ARG A 88 3.53 1.00 -9.15
CA ARG A 88 3.52 2.14 -10.03
C ARG A 88 2.34 3.04 -9.75
N THR A 89 2.55 4.34 -9.95
CA THR A 89 1.47 5.33 -9.96
C THR A 89 1.42 5.95 -11.36
N ALA A 90 0.26 5.92 -11.99
CA ALA A 90 0.04 6.45 -13.31
C ALA A 90 -1.00 7.57 -13.28
N ASN A 91 -0.80 8.58 -14.12
CA ASN A 91 -1.78 9.64 -14.29
C ASN A 91 -2.99 9.12 -15.06
N THR A 92 -4.14 9.76 -14.83
CA THR A 92 -5.35 9.51 -15.61
C THR A 92 -5.72 10.79 -16.37
N PRO A 93 -6.66 10.71 -17.35
CA PRO A 93 -7.14 11.92 -18.02
C PRO A 93 -7.87 12.89 -17.08
N GLU A 94 -8.31 12.42 -15.91
CA GLU A 94 -9.02 13.25 -14.95
C GLU A 94 -8.04 13.95 -14.01
N LEU A 95 -8.33 15.21 -13.71
CA LEU A 95 -7.50 16.03 -12.83
C LEU A 95 -7.42 15.42 -11.43
N ASN A 96 -6.22 15.42 -10.85
CA ASN A 96 -5.96 14.96 -9.47
C ASN A 96 -6.36 13.49 -9.23
N THR A 97 -6.52 12.74 -10.29
CA THR A 97 -6.92 11.32 -10.24
C THR A 97 -5.79 10.46 -10.77
N TYR A 98 -5.41 9.45 -9.99
CA TYR A 98 -4.27 8.59 -10.28
C TYR A 98 -4.68 7.13 -10.21
N ARG A 99 -3.95 6.29 -10.96
CA ARG A 99 -4.03 4.84 -10.80
C ARG A 99 -2.82 4.37 -10.03
N VAL A 100 -3.07 3.71 -8.91
CA VAL A 100 -2.05 3.12 -8.05
C VAL A 100 -2.06 1.62 -8.29
N ILE A 101 -0.95 1.08 -8.76
CA ILE A 101 -0.81 -0.33 -9.09
C ILE A 101 0.25 -0.92 -8.17
N VAL A 102 -0.10 -1.96 -7.42
CA VAL A 102 0.82 -2.62 -6.51
C VAL A 102 0.71 -4.13 -6.67
N GLU A 103 1.84 -4.78 -6.89
CA GLU A 103 1.92 -6.23 -6.93
C GLU A 103 1.47 -6.85 -5.61
N TYR A 104 0.86 -8.03 -5.67
CA TYR A 104 0.54 -8.80 -4.48
C TYR A 104 0.90 -10.28 -4.68
N THR A 105 1.16 -10.97 -3.58
CA THR A 105 1.31 -12.43 -3.57
C THR A 105 -0.05 -13.09 -3.39
N GLU A 106 -0.84 -12.56 -2.45
CA GLU A 106 -2.18 -13.01 -2.14
C GLU A 106 -3.13 -11.82 -2.19
N GLU A 107 -4.23 -11.94 -2.94
CA GLU A 107 -5.15 -10.83 -3.18
C GLU A 107 -5.67 -10.21 -1.88
N LYS A 108 -6.09 -11.03 -0.92
CA LYS A 108 -6.63 -10.53 0.34
C LYS A 108 -5.60 -9.76 1.15
N VAL A 109 -4.36 -10.22 1.13
CA VAL A 109 -3.24 -9.55 1.81
C VAL A 109 -2.94 -8.21 1.14
N GLY A 110 -2.89 -8.18 -0.19
CA GLY A 110 -2.67 -6.96 -0.95
C GLY A 110 -3.77 -5.92 -0.70
N ARG A 111 -5.03 -6.35 -0.67
CA ARG A 111 -6.16 -5.45 -0.39
C ARG A 111 -6.11 -4.90 1.04
N LEU A 112 -5.77 -5.73 2.01
CA LEU A 112 -5.64 -5.28 3.39
C LEU A 112 -4.46 -4.34 3.55
N ALA A 113 -3.33 -4.64 2.91
CA ALA A 113 -2.16 -3.76 2.93
C ALA A 113 -2.49 -2.38 2.35
N PHE A 114 -3.26 -2.33 1.26
CA PHE A 114 -3.73 -1.08 0.69
C PHE A 114 -4.60 -0.29 1.66
N GLU A 115 -5.54 -0.97 2.32
CA GLU A 115 -6.40 -0.33 3.32
C GLU A 115 -5.59 0.21 4.50
N VAL A 116 -4.64 -0.58 5.01
CA VAL A 116 -3.73 -0.14 6.09
C VAL A 116 -2.90 1.05 5.63
N ALA A 117 -2.41 1.03 4.40
CA ALA A 117 -1.64 2.15 3.84
C ALA A 117 -2.47 3.44 3.78
N LEU A 118 -3.75 3.33 3.40
CA LEU A 118 -4.67 4.47 3.43
C LEU A 118 -4.82 5.04 4.84
N GLN A 119 -5.02 4.18 5.82
CA GLN A 119 -5.16 4.59 7.23
C GLN A 119 -3.88 5.24 7.74
N LEU A 120 -2.74 4.67 7.38
CA LEU A 120 -1.42 5.17 7.80
C LEU A 120 -1.14 6.56 7.20
N CYS A 121 -1.39 6.73 5.91
CA CYS A 121 -1.23 8.03 5.25
C CYS A 121 -2.20 9.06 5.83
N THR A 122 -3.44 8.68 6.06
CA THR A 122 -4.44 9.57 6.68
C THR A 122 -4.00 9.99 8.08
N ALA A 123 -3.49 9.05 8.88
CA ALA A 123 -2.98 9.35 10.21
C ALA A 123 -1.81 10.35 10.15
N ALA A 124 -0.93 10.22 9.16
CA ALA A 124 0.18 11.15 8.98
C ALA A 124 -0.29 12.53 8.52
N ILE A 125 -1.35 12.60 7.70
CA ILE A 125 -1.95 13.88 7.28
C ILE A 125 -2.60 14.58 8.46
N GLU A 126 -3.38 13.86 9.25
CA GLU A 126 -4.16 14.39 10.36
C GLU A 126 -3.39 14.45 11.69
N ASP A 127 -2.18 13.92 11.71
CA ASP A 127 -1.34 13.78 12.90
C ASP A 127 -2.06 13.05 14.03
N THR A 128 -2.66 11.91 13.67
CA THR A 128 -3.35 11.04 14.63
C THR A 128 -2.51 9.79 14.92
N PRO A 129 -2.69 9.15 16.08
CA PRO A 129 -1.96 7.92 16.41
C PRO A 129 -2.27 6.79 15.43
N PHE A 130 -1.30 5.93 15.20
CA PHE A 130 -1.45 4.73 14.39
C PHE A 130 -0.66 3.58 14.99
N ASN A 131 -1.31 2.44 15.19
CA ASN A 131 -0.67 1.25 15.75
C ASN A 131 -0.16 0.35 14.63
N LEU A 132 1.06 0.60 14.18
CA LEU A 132 1.70 -0.16 13.10
C LEU A 132 1.92 -1.63 13.50
N THR A 133 2.33 -1.88 14.75
CA THR A 133 2.60 -3.24 15.22
C THR A 133 1.35 -4.12 15.10
N ASP A 134 0.20 -3.58 15.50
CA ASP A 134 -1.07 -4.28 15.40
C ASP A 134 -1.47 -4.54 13.95
N ALA A 135 -1.31 -3.53 13.09
CA ALA A 135 -1.62 -3.66 11.67
C ALA A 135 -0.73 -4.70 10.98
N LEU A 136 0.57 -4.69 11.27
CA LEU A 136 1.50 -5.69 10.71
C LEU A 136 1.19 -7.09 11.22
N SER A 137 0.78 -7.21 12.47
CA SER A 137 0.38 -8.49 13.06
C SER A 137 -0.83 -9.07 12.32
N HIS A 138 -1.85 -8.26 12.05
CA HIS A 138 -3.02 -8.67 11.30
C HIS A 138 -2.67 -9.09 9.87
N LEU A 139 -1.77 -8.35 9.22
CA LEU A 139 -1.30 -8.69 7.88
C LEU A 139 -0.55 -10.02 7.87
N ARG A 140 0.33 -10.25 8.85
CA ARG A 140 1.08 -11.50 8.97
C ARG A 140 0.15 -12.69 9.20
N ASP A 141 -0.81 -12.53 10.11
CA ASP A 141 -1.77 -13.58 10.43
C ASP A 141 -2.58 -13.95 9.19
N LEU A 142 -3.06 -12.96 8.46
CA LEU A 142 -3.83 -13.21 7.24
C LEU A 142 -2.96 -13.90 6.18
N TYR A 143 -1.72 -13.44 5.99
CA TYR A 143 -0.82 -14.03 5.01
C TYR A 143 -0.49 -15.49 5.35
N GLU A 144 -0.23 -15.78 6.62
CA GLU A 144 0.07 -17.14 7.08
C GLU A 144 -1.15 -18.05 6.92
N ASP A 145 -2.34 -17.59 7.28
CA ASP A 145 -3.58 -18.34 7.13
C ASP A 145 -3.83 -18.73 5.67
N ILE A 146 -3.65 -17.81 4.75
CA ILE A 146 -3.85 -18.07 3.32
C ILE A 146 -2.76 -19.00 2.78
N ARG A 147 -1.51 -18.74 3.13
CA ARG A 147 -0.36 -19.52 2.63
C ARG A 147 -0.41 -20.96 3.08
N LEU A 148 -0.80 -21.20 4.34
CA LEU A 148 -0.95 -22.56 4.88
C LEU A 148 -2.24 -23.22 4.40
N GLY A 149 -3.29 -22.42 4.16
CA GLY A 149 -4.58 -22.88 3.73
C GLY A 149 -5.41 -23.50 4.86
N PRO A 150 -6.72 -23.23 4.90
CA PRO A 150 -7.58 -23.79 5.94
C PRO A 150 -7.60 -25.32 5.94
N SER A 151 -7.65 -25.95 4.77
CA SER A 151 -7.66 -27.40 4.64
C SER A 151 -6.34 -28.03 5.09
N THR A 152 -5.21 -27.39 4.82
CA THR A 152 -3.91 -27.86 5.29
C THR A 152 -3.84 -27.79 6.81
N GLY A 153 -4.29 -26.69 7.40
CA GLY A 153 -4.36 -26.54 8.85
C GLY A 153 -5.27 -27.57 9.49
N SER A 154 -6.43 -27.83 8.90
CA SER A 154 -7.38 -28.84 9.38
C SER A 154 -6.81 -30.24 9.30
N ILE A 155 -6.11 -30.57 8.22
CA ILE A 155 -5.48 -31.88 8.05
C ILE A 155 -4.39 -32.10 9.10
N VAL A 156 -3.55 -31.11 9.32
CA VAL A 156 -2.50 -31.17 10.35
C VAL A 156 -3.13 -31.38 11.73
N ASN A 157 -4.15 -30.64 12.06
CA ASN A 157 -4.85 -30.76 13.33
C ASN A 157 -5.51 -32.13 13.50
N ALA A 158 -6.06 -32.67 12.42
CA ALA A 158 -6.69 -33.99 12.45
C ALA A 158 -5.67 -35.13 12.58
N ALA A 159 -4.44 -34.91 12.13
CA ALA A 159 -3.38 -35.93 12.23
C ALA A 159 -2.74 -35.96 13.61
N ILE A 160 -2.97 -34.99 14.41
CA ILE A 160 -2.49 -34.93 15.80
C ILE A 160 -3.51 -35.55 16.74
#